data_1d7a78613a82fb2b2da05469b94d097d
#
_entry.id   1d7a78613a82fb2b2da05469b94d097d
#
_cell.length_a   1.000
_cell.length_b   1.000
_cell.length_c   1.000
_cell.angle_alpha   90.00
_cell.angle_beta   90.00
_cell.angle_gamma   90.00
#
_symmetry.space_group_name_H-M   'P 1'
#
loop_
_entity.id
_entity.type
_entity.pdbx_description
1 polymer ?
#
loop_
_entity_poly.entity_id
_entity_poly.type
_entity_poly.pdbx_seq_one_letter_code
_entity_poly.pdbx_strand_id
1 'polypeptide(L)'
;KNITMKLFSYRNFIILFTALPITALITVLIFLNELPEFSSLKTYKPNVLTRVHSSDGTLVKEFSREYRIFIPIEDIPIQLKQAFISAEDKNFYNHFGIDGIGILKASIRNISNYLNERRPQGASTITQQVAKNFLLNDELSLRRKIKEALLAIKIEQVLEKDRILELYLNQIYLGSGTYGVAAASNRYFKKSL
;
A
#
# COMPACT_ATOMS: atom_id res chain seq x y z
N LYS A 1 55.20 2.07 5.65
CA LYS A 1 53.98 2.85 5.96
C LYS A 1 52.88 2.69 4.88
N ASN A 2 53.23 2.63 3.59
CA ASN A 2 52.22 2.54 2.49
C ASN A 2 51.58 1.15 2.33
N ILE A 3 52.28 0.04 2.66
CA ILE A 3 51.78 -1.34 2.53
C ILE A 3 50.76 -1.65 3.63
N THR A 4 51.00 -1.23 4.86
CA THR A 4 50.06 -1.42 5.98
C THR A 4 48.75 -0.64 5.78
N MET A 5 48.83 0.56 5.21
CA MET A 5 47.66 1.37 4.89
C MET A 5 46.79 0.75 3.76
N LYS A 6 47.40 0.15 2.73
CA LYS A 6 46.71 -0.58 1.67
C LYS A 6 46.05 -1.88 2.17
N LEU A 7 46.72 -2.66 3.01
CA LEU A 7 46.19 -3.88 3.63
C LEU A 7 45.02 -3.58 4.57
N PHE A 8 45.10 -2.51 5.35
CA PHE A 8 43.99 -2.06 6.19
C PHE A 8 42.77 -1.62 5.36
N SER A 9 43.00 -0.92 4.26
CA SER A 9 41.94 -0.51 3.33
C SER A 9 41.27 -1.71 2.67
N TYR A 10 42.02 -2.71 2.20
CA TYR A 10 41.49 -3.91 1.53
C TYR A 10 40.71 -4.79 2.51
N ARG A 11 41.19 -5.02 3.71
CA ARG A 11 40.51 -5.77 4.77
C ARG A 11 39.18 -5.10 5.16
N ASN A 12 39.19 -3.77 5.34
CA ASN A 12 37.96 -3.03 5.64
C ASN A 12 36.96 -3.07 4.51
N PHE A 13 37.43 -3.04 3.26
CA PHE A 13 36.58 -3.20 2.09
C PHE A 13 35.92 -4.59 2.03
N ILE A 14 36.68 -5.67 2.29
CA ILE A 14 36.12 -7.03 2.37
C ILE A 14 35.09 -7.13 3.51
N ILE A 15 35.41 -6.62 4.71
CA ILE A 15 34.48 -6.63 5.84
C ILE A 15 33.20 -5.86 5.50
N LEU A 16 33.30 -4.69 4.90
CA LEU A 16 32.13 -3.91 4.49
C LEU A 16 31.31 -4.65 3.44
N PHE A 17 31.96 -5.27 2.46
CA PHE A 17 31.31 -5.97 1.35
C PHE A 17 30.63 -7.29 1.77
N THR A 18 31.13 -7.93 2.84
CA THR A 18 30.51 -9.16 3.38
C THR A 18 29.56 -8.89 4.55
N ALA A 19 29.90 -8.00 5.45
CA ALA A 19 29.08 -7.73 6.63
C ALA A 19 27.77 -6.99 6.27
N LEU A 20 27.79 -6.06 5.32
CA LEU A 20 26.61 -5.31 4.92
C LEU A 20 25.48 -6.18 4.39
N PRO A 21 25.70 -7.10 3.41
CA PRO A 21 24.63 -7.99 2.95
C PRO A 21 24.18 -8.99 4.01
N ILE A 22 25.07 -9.46 4.90
CA ILE A 22 24.70 -10.36 5.99
C ILE A 22 23.80 -9.64 6.99
N THR A 23 24.14 -8.44 7.41
CA THR A 23 23.29 -7.65 8.31
C THR A 23 21.97 -7.29 7.67
N ALA A 24 21.96 -6.94 6.38
CA ALA A 24 20.72 -6.71 5.63
C ALA A 24 19.84 -7.96 5.60
N LEU A 25 20.41 -9.13 5.33
CA LEU A 25 19.68 -10.39 5.32
C LEU A 25 19.09 -10.72 6.71
N ILE A 26 19.90 -10.61 7.78
CA ILE A 26 19.41 -10.83 9.15
C ILE A 26 18.27 -9.87 9.48
N THR A 27 18.41 -8.61 9.11
CA THR A 27 17.34 -7.61 9.31
C THR A 27 16.06 -8.01 8.59
N VAL A 28 16.16 -8.42 7.32
CA VAL A 28 14.99 -8.90 6.56
C VAL A 28 14.35 -10.11 7.23
N LEU A 29 15.13 -11.10 7.68
CA LEU A 29 14.62 -12.30 8.36
C LEU A 29 13.89 -11.94 9.67
N ILE A 30 14.42 -11.00 10.46
CA ILE A 30 13.75 -10.51 11.68
C ILE A 30 12.39 -9.89 11.30
N PHE A 31 12.35 -9.01 10.30
CA PHE A 31 11.11 -8.38 9.88
C PHE A 31 10.10 -9.36 9.31
N LEU A 32 10.55 -10.40 8.58
CA LEU A 32 9.67 -11.44 8.05
C LEU A 32 8.94 -12.22 9.16
N ASN A 33 9.60 -12.46 10.30
CA ASN A 33 9.00 -13.12 11.46
C ASN A 33 8.00 -12.23 12.23
N GLU A 34 8.10 -10.92 12.06
CA GLU A 34 7.20 -9.96 12.71
C GLU A 34 6.00 -9.56 11.83
N LEU A 35 5.89 -10.11 10.62
CA LEU A 35 4.79 -9.76 9.73
C LEU A 35 3.48 -10.33 10.25
N PRO A 36 2.40 -9.54 10.23
CA PRO A 36 1.07 -10.04 10.54
C PRO A 36 0.60 -11.06 9.51
N GLU A 37 -0.36 -11.90 9.91
CA GLU A 37 -0.99 -12.84 8.99
C GLU A 37 -1.83 -12.09 7.95
N PHE A 38 -1.66 -12.44 6.69
CA PHE A 38 -2.32 -11.79 5.55
C PHE A 38 -3.26 -12.72 4.77
N SER A 39 -3.37 -13.99 5.17
CA SER A 39 -4.27 -15.00 4.56
C SER A 39 -5.74 -14.55 4.62
N SER A 40 -6.11 -13.81 5.67
CA SER A 40 -7.43 -13.23 5.84
C SER A 40 -7.85 -12.29 4.70
N LEU A 41 -6.91 -11.71 3.95
CA LEU A 41 -7.23 -10.84 2.81
C LEU A 41 -7.87 -11.59 1.64
N LYS A 42 -7.66 -12.91 1.51
CA LYS A 42 -8.31 -13.72 0.48
C LYS A 42 -9.83 -13.74 0.62
N THR A 43 -10.29 -13.85 1.85
CA THR A 43 -11.71 -13.97 2.19
C THR A 43 -12.28 -12.70 2.80
N TYR A 44 -11.49 -11.61 2.81
CA TYR A 44 -11.93 -10.37 3.41
C TYR A 44 -13.19 -9.86 2.72
N LYS A 45 -14.21 -9.65 3.55
CA LYS A 45 -15.42 -8.90 3.22
C LYS A 45 -15.46 -7.69 4.16
N PRO A 46 -15.58 -6.47 3.63
CA PRO A 46 -15.68 -5.27 4.47
C PRO A 46 -16.88 -5.36 5.41
N ASN A 47 -16.76 -4.74 6.59
CA ASN A 47 -17.90 -4.58 7.47
C ASN A 47 -18.97 -3.77 6.74
N VAL A 48 -20.13 -4.38 6.56
CA VAL A 48 -21.30 -3.71 5.97
C VAL A 48 -21.97 -2.82 7.00
N LEU A 49 -22.63 -1.78 6.49
CA LEU A 49 -23.51 -0.91 7.28
C LEU A 49 -24.59 -1.74 7.98
N THR A 50 -24.77 -1.52 9.28
CA THR A 50 -25.95 -2.04 9.96
C THR A 50 -27.14 -1.13 9.67
N ARG A 51 -28.11 -1.64 8.92
CA ARG A 51 -29.35 -0.93 8.59
C ARG A 51 -30.48 -1.42 9.45
N VAL A 52 -31.16 -0.50 10.09
CA VAL A 52 -32.37 -0.78 10.87
C VAL A 52 -33.57 -0.31 10.05
N HIS A 53 -34.45 -1.25 9.74
CA HIS A 53 -35.69 -0.98 9.02
C HIS A 53 -36.88 -1.13 9.99
N SER A 54 -37.93 -0.35 9.76
CA SER A 54 -39.24 -0.53 10.44
C SER A 54 -39.97 -1.75 9.85
N SER A 55 -41.08 -2.12 10.44
CA SER A 55 -41.88 -3.27 10.03
C SER A 55 -42.44 -3.16 8.61
N ASP A 56 -42.56 -1.95 8.08
CA ASP A 56 -42.98 -1.65 6.69
C ASP A 56 -41.81 -1.62 5.68
N GLY A 57 -40.58 -1.92 6.12
CA GLY A 57 -39.40 -1.89 5.30
C GLY A 57 -38.74 -0.53 5.13
N THR A 58 -39.26 0.51 5.73
CA THR A 58 -38.67 1.87 5.68
C THR A 58 -37.35 1.91 6.45
N LEU A 59 -36.30 2.47 5.85
CA LEU A 59 -35.00 2.64 6.51
C LEU A 59 -35.13 3.67 7.65
N VAL A 60 -35.00 3.21 8.89
CA VAL A 60 -35.07 4.05 10.09
C VAL A 60 -33.73 4.69 10.39
N LYS A 61 -32.66 3.89 10.37
CA LYS A 61 -31.33 4.37 10.71
C LYS A 61 -30.23 3.46 10.14
N GLU A 62 -29.12 4.08 9.75
CA GLU A 62 -27.88 3.39 9.46
C GLU A 62 -26.87 3.62 10.60
N PHE A 63 -26.28 2.54 11.09
CA PHE A 63 -25.19 2.59 12.08
C PHE A 63 -23.91 2.16 11.43
N SER A 64 -22.93 3.06 11.39
CA SER A 64 -21.57 2.78 10.92
C SER A 64 -20.60 3.76 11.56
N ARG A 65 -19.42 3.28 11.93
CA ARG A 65 -18.29 4.17 12.25
C ARG A 65 -17.67 4.77 10.99
N GLU A 66 -17.81 4.07 9.86
CA GLU A 66 -17.22 4.41 8.57
C GLU A 66 -18.26 4.18 7.49
N TYR A 67 -18.46 5.15 6.62
CA TYR A 67 -19.38 5.01 5.50
C TYR A 67 -18.71 4.21 4.38
N ARG A 68 -19.11 2.95 4.22
CA ARG A 68 -18.57 2.01 3.21
C ARG A 68 -19.69 1.35 2.43
N ILE A 69 -19.51 1.23 1.14
CA ILE A 69 -20.32 0.44 0.23
C ILE A 69 -19.34 -0.45 -0.53
N PHE A 70 -19.44 -1.77 -0.34
CA PHE A 70 -18.61 -2.71 -1.08
C PHE A 70 -19.10 -2.84 -2.51
N ILE A 71 -18.17 -2.89 -3.45
CA ILE A 71 -18.43 -3.12 -4.86
C ILE A 71 -17.40 -4.12 -5.40
N PRO A 72 -17.84 -5.22 -6.07
CA PRO A 72 -16.94 -6.15 -6.75
C PRO A 72 -16.13 -5.45 -7.86
N ILE A 73 -14.95 -5.98 -8.16
CA ILE A 73 -14.06 -5.37 -9.16
C ILE A 73 -14.68 -5.32 -10.55
N GLU A 74 -15.54 -6.29 -10.88
CA GLU A 74 -16.25 -6.39 -12.16
C GLU A 74 -17.21 -5.22 -12.34
N ASP A 75 -17.84 -4.76 -11.27
CA ASP A 75 -18.84 -3.69 -11.27
C ASP A 75 -18.20 -2.29 -11.23
N ILE A 76 -16.88 -2.18 -11.00
CA ILE A 76 -16.17 -0.91 -11.04
C ILE A 76 -15.86 -0.52 -12.48
N PRO A 77 -16.28 0.68 -12.95
CA PRO A 77 -16.00 1.16 -14.30
C PRO A 77 -14.50 1.15 -14.61
N ILE A 78 -14.14 0.68 -15.81
CA ILE A 78 -12.73 0.57 -16.24
C ILE A 78 -12.02 1.92 -16.20
N GLN A 79 -12.70 3.00 -16.54
CA GLN A 79 -12.15 4.35 -16.52
C GLN A 79 -11.73 4.76 -15.10
N LEU A 80 -12.51 4.37 -14.08
CA LEU A 80 -12.21 4.65 -12.69
C LEU A 80 -11.00 3.84 -12.22
N LYS A 81 -10.95 2.54 -12.55
CA LYS A 81 -9.76 1.69 -12.28
C LYS A 81 -8.50 2.30 -12.88
N GLN A 82 -8.55 2.68 -14.15
CA GLN A 82 -7.43 3.29 -14.86
C GLN A 82 -7.01 4.65 -14.27
N ALA A 83 -7.97 5.46 -13.82
CA ALA A 83 -7.68 6.75 -13.18
C ALA A 83 -6.85 6.56 -11.89
N PHE A 84 -7.26 5.64 -11.01
CA PHE A 84 -6.51 5.33 -9.79
C PHE A 84 -5.14 4.74 -10.08
N ILE A 85 -5.05 3.77 -11.00
CA ILE A 85 -3.77 3.17 -11.40
C ILE A 85 -2.83 4.24 -11.98
N SER A 86 -3.33 5.11 -12.83
CA SER A 86 -2.52 6.18 -13.45
C SER A 86 -2.03 7.22 -12.44
N ALA A 87 -2.82 7.48 -11.40
CA ALA A 87 -2.48 8.46 -10.36
C ALA A 87 -1.52 7.90 -9.32
N GLU A 88 -1.75 6.67 -8.87
CA GLU A 88 -1.09 6.08 -7.71
C GLU A 88 0.06 5.13 -8.09
N ASP A 89 -0.13 4.32 -9.13
CA ASP A 89 0.77 3.22 -9.45
C ASP A 89 0.71 2.82 -10.93
N LYS A 90 1.30 3.62 -11.80
CA LYS A 90 1.23 3.44 -13.27
C LYS A 90 1.66 2.06 -13.76
N ASN A 91 2.56 1.41 -13.02
CA ASN A 91 3.12 0.11 -13.37
C ASN A 91 2.46 -1.04 -12.59
N PHE A 92 1.29 -0.82 -11.98
CA PHE A 92 0.63 -1.74 -11.07
C PHE A 92 0.64 -3.19 -11.54
N TYR A 93 0.29 -3.44 -12.79
CA TYR A 93 0.24 -4.80 -13.36
C TYR A 93 1.60 -5.39 -13.73
N ASN A 94 2.70 -4.61 -13.67
CA ASN A 94 4.02 -5.00 -14.17
C ASN A 94 5.07 -5.21 -13.08
N HIS A 95 4.72 -5.06 -11.80
CA HIS A 95 5.64 -5.28 -10.69
C HIS A 95 5.05 -6.28 -9.67
N PHE A 96 5.88 -6.75 -8.74
CA PHE A 96 5.51 -7.71 -7.68
C PHE A 96 5.52 -7.03 -6.31
N GLY A 97 4.53 -6.17 -6.05
CA GLY A 97 4.33 -5.49 -4.77
C GLY A 97 5.11 -4.19 -4.62
N ILE A 98 6.28 -4.06 -5.24
CA ILE A 98 7.15 -2.88 -5.19
C ILE A 98 7.53 -2.48 -6.61
N ASP A 99 7.36 -1.22 -6.97
CA ASP A 99 7.88 -0.64 -8.21
C ASP A 99 9.27 -0.02 -7.98
N GLY A 100 10.33 -0.82 -8.12
CA GLY A 100 11.71 -0.36 -7.95
C GLY A 100 12.10 0.75 -8.93
N ILE A 101 11.60 0.70 -10.17
CA ILE A 101 11.84 1.74 -11.18
C ILE A 101 11.11 3.02 -10.81
N GLY A 102 9.86 2.89 -10.34
CA GLY A 102 9.06 4.02 -9.84
C GLY A 102 9.72 4.70 -8.65
N ILE A 103 10.24 3.94 -7.69
CA ILE A 103 10.99 4.45 -6.53
C ILE A 103 12.22 5.24 -6.99
N LEU A 104 13.02 4.68 -7.91
CA LEU A 104 14.21 5.36 -8.42
C LEU A 104 13.85 6.69 -9.11
N LYS A 105 12.85 6.67 -9.99
CA LYS A 105 12.37 7.87 -10.69
C LYS A 105 11.83 8.93 -9.71
N ALA A 106 11.04 8.50 -8.72
CA ALA A 106 10.52 9.41 -7.69
C ALA A 106 11.65 9.99 -6.83
N SER A 107 12.67 9.21 -6.48
CA SER A 107 13.83 9.68 -5.71
C SER A 107 14.60 10.77 -6.47
N ILE A 108 14.88 10.57 -7.76
CA ILE A 108 15.55 11.59 -8.60
C ILE A 108 14.68 12.86 -8.69
N ARG A 109 13.38 12.69 -8.92
CA ARG A 109 12.44 13.82 -9.00
C ARG A 109 12.31 14.56 -7.67
N ASN A 110 12.35 13.86 -6.55
CA ASN A 110 12.26 14.47 -5.22
C ASN A 110 13.49 15.30 -4.87
N ILE A 111 14.68 14.93 -5.37
CA ILE A 111 15.87 15.80 -5.26
C ILE A 111 15.61 17.11 -6.00
N SER A 112 15.10 17.07 -7.24
CA SER A 112 14.74 18.26 -8.01
C SER A 112 13.60 19.05 -7.35
N ASN A 113 12.60 18.37 -6.80
CA ASN A 113 11.49 19.00 -6.10
C ASN A 113 11.96 19.74 -4.83
N TYR A 114 12.87 19.12 -4.08
CA TYR A 114 13.48 19.74 -2.89
C TYR A 114 14.20 21.04 -3.23
N LEU A 115 15.00 21.04 -4.31
CA LEU A 115 15.72 22.22 -4.77
C LEU A 115 14.78 23.34 -5.28
N ASN A 116 13.57 23.00 -5.69
CA ASN A 116 12.57 23.94 -6.22
C ASN A 116 11.40 24.18 -5.23
N GLU A 117 11.56 23.83 -3.96
CA GLU A 117 10.55 23.99 -2.89
C GLU A 117 9.17 23.38 -3.24
N ARG A 118 9.17 22.30 -4.04
CA ARG A 118 7.96 21.57 -4.44
C ARG A 118 7.71 20.41 -3.49
N ARG A 119 6.44 19.99 -3.40
CA ARG A 119 6.08 18.83 -2.59
C ARG A 119 6.72 17.54 -3.11
N PRO A 120 7.21 16.66 -2.23
CA PRO A 120 7.76 15.38 -2.64
C PRO A 120 6.67 14.51 -3.29
N GLN A 121 7.07 13.75 -4.30
CA GLN A 121 6.22 12.75 -4.95
C GLN A 121 6.27 11.44 -4.17
N GLY A 122 5.11 10.84 -3.88
CA GLY A 122 5.01 9.50 -3.33
C GLY A 122 5.47 8.43 -4.33
N ALA A 123 5.99 7.33 -3.80
CA ALA A 123 6.43 6.17 -4.59
C ALA A 123 5.89 4.85 -4.01
N SER A 124 4.85 4.91 -3.19
CA SER A 124 4.20 3.71 -2.65
C SER A 124 3.28 3.11 -3.69
N THR A 125 3.34 1.79 -3.87
CA THR A 125 2.44 1.06 -4.76
C THR A 125 1.05 0.89 -4.15
N ILE A 126 0.06 0.56 -4.98
CA ILE A 126 -1.30 0.19 -4.54
C ILE A 126 -1.23 -0.98 -3.55
N THR A 127 -0.41 -2.00 -3.81
CA THR A 127 -0.23 -3.15 -2.91
C THR A 127 0.36 -2.76 -1.56
N GLN A 128 1.32 -1.83 -1.52
CA GLN A 128 1.83 -1.28 -0.26
C GLN A 128 0.76 -0.52 0.53
N GLN A 129 -0.13 0.21 -0.17
CA GLN A 129 -1.25 0.90 0.49
C GLN A 129 -2.27 -0.11 1.05
N VAL A 130 -2.55 -1.22 0.36
CA VAL A 130 -3.36 -2.32 0.90
C VAL A 130 -2.70 -2.90 2.15
N ALA A 131 -1.41 -3.24 2.09
CA ALA A 131 -0.67 -3.76 3.24
C ALA A 131 -0.77 -2.82 4.46
N LYS A 132 -0.57 -1.52 4.24
CA LYS A 132 -0.71 -0.48 5.27
C LYS A 132 -2.11 -0.46 5.88
N ASN A 133 -3.14 -0.38 5.05
CA ASN A 133 -4.52 -0.12 5.49
C ASN A 133 -5.16 -1.31 6.20
N PHE A 134 -4.75 -2.54 5.89
CA PHE A 134 -5.36 -3.75 6.45
C PHE A 134 -4.54 -4.39 7.56
N LEU A 135 -3.22 -4.25 7.54
CA LEU A 135 -2.33 -5.12 8.30
C LEU A 135 -1.39 -4.37 9.24
N LEU A 136 -1.28 -3.04 9.13
CA LEU A 136 -0.31 -2.26 9.89
C LEU A 136 -1.00 -1.13 10.67
N ASN A 137 -0.36 -0.73 11.77
CA ASN A 137 -0.79 0.41 12.58
C ASN A 137 -0.33 1.74 11.95
N ASP A 138 -0.98 2.84 12.36
CA ASP A 138 -0.75 4.19 11.79
C ASP A 138 0.57 4.87 12.19
N GLU A 139 1.47 4.21 12.91
CA GLU A 139 2.75 4.77 13.30
C GLU A 139 3.62 5.11 12.08
N LEU A 140 4.02 6.38 11.98
CA LEU A 140 4.93 6.84 10.93
C LEU A 140 6.38 6.46 11.31
N SER A 141 6.85 5.28 10.87
CA SER A 141 8.19 4.81 11.15
C SER A 141 8.83 4.13 9.93
N LEU A 142 10.16 4.19 9.85
CA LEU A 142 10.92 3.45 8.83
C LEU A 142 10.66 1.94 8.95
N ARG A 143 10.53 1.43 10.18
CA ARG A 143 10.18 0.03 10.47
C ARG A 143 8.87 -0.37 9.80
N ARG A 144 7.83 0.45 9.93
CA ARG A 144 6.56 0.23 9.24
C ARG A 144 6.74 0.21 7.72
N LYS A 145 7.55 1.11 7.15
CA LYS A 145 7.77 1.17 5.71
C LYS A 145 8.46 -0.08 5.15
N ILE A 146 9.37 -0.67 5.92
CA ILE A 146 9.99 -1.97 5.57
C ILE A 146 8.93 -3.08 5.63
N LYS A 147 8.09 -3.11 6.66
CA LYS A 147 7.01 -4.09 6.77
C LYS A 147 5.99 -3.97 5.63
N GLU A 148 5.60 -2.74 5.25
CA GLU A 148 4.73 -2.49 4.09
C GLU A 148 5.32 -3.12 2.81
N ALA A 149 6.61 -2.91 2.57
CA ALA A 149 7.29 -3.43 1.38
C ALA A 149 7.33 -4.97 1.38
N LEU A 150 7.71 -5.59 2.50
CA LEU A 150 7.76 -7.05 2.63
C LEU A 150 6.37 -7.69 2.53
N LEU A 151 5.35 -7.07 3.16
CA LEU A 151 3.97 -7.52 3.06
C LEU A 151 3.43 -7.39 1.64
N ALA A 152 3.74 -6.30 0.93
CA ALA A 152 3.31 -6.10 -0.44
C ALA A 152 3.81 -7.24 -1.35
N ILE A 153 5.08 -7.64 -1.22
CA ILE A 153 5.64 -8.79 -1.96
C ILE A 153 4.90 -10.08 -1.61
N LYS A 154 4.63 -10.33 -0.31
CA LYS A 154 3.91 -11.54 0.12
C LYS A 154 2.45 -11.55 -0.34
N ILE A 155 1.77 -10.42 -0.30
CA ILE A 155 0.39 -10.29 -0.76
C ILE A 155 0.30 -10.67 -2.24
N GLU A 156 1.21 -10.21 -3.08
CA GLU A 156 1.21 -10.52 -4.52
C GLU A 156 1.60 -11.95 -4.87
N GLN A 157 2.20 -12.69 -3.94
CA GLN A 157 2.40 -14.14 -4.11
C GLN A 157 1.10 -14.94 -3.92
N VAL A 158 0.07 -14.34 -3.31
CA VAL A 158 -1.13 -15.05 -2.85
C VAL A 158 -2.42 -14.50 -3.44
N LEU A 159 -2.44 -13.21 -3.82
CA LEU A 159 -3.58 -12.52 -4.40
C LEU A 159 -3.25 -12.06 -5.82
N GLU A 160 -4.23 -12.19 -6.71
CA GLU A 160 -4.18 -11.62 -8.05
C GLU A 160 -4.32 -10.11 -8.02
N LYS A 161 -3.80 -9.44 -9.04
CA LYS A 161 -3.80 -7.97 -9.17
C LYS A 161 -5.20 -7.37 -9.05
N ASP A 162 -6.19 -7.97 -9.69
CA ASP A 162 -7.56 -7.46 -9.66
C ASP A 162 -8.16 -7.56 -8.25
N ARG A 163 -7.84 -8.62 -7.49
CA ARG A 163 -8.25 -8.72 -6.09
C ARG A 163 -7.58 -7.66 -5.21
N ILE A 164 -6.31 -7.37 -5.43
CA ILE A 164 -5.59 -6.30 -4.71
C ILE A 164 -6.21 -4.94 -5.04
N LEU A 165 -6.51 -4.68 -6.31
CA LEU A 165 -7.16 -3.44 -6.74
C LEU A 165 -8.56 -3.31 -6.15
N GLU A 166 -9.32 -4.39 -6.08
CA GLU A 166 -10.64 -4.43 -5.42
C GLU A 166 -10.53 -4.03 -3.95
N LEU A 167 -9.62 -4.66 -3.22
CA LEU A 167 -9.37 -4.33 -1.81
C LEU A 167 -9.00 -2.86 -1.65
N TYR A 168 -8.12 -2.34 -2.50
CA TYR A 168 -7.70 -0.96 -2.48
C TYR A 168 -8.88 0.00 -2.72
N LEU A 169 -9.64 -0.19 -3.81
CA LEU A 169 -10.74 0.71 -4.20
C LEU A 169 -11.91 0.68 -3.22
N ASN A 170 -12.09 -0.41 -2.48
CA ASN A 170 -13.09 -0.51 -1.41
C ASN A 170 -12.61 0.01 -0.04
N GLN A 171 -11.30 0.24 0.13
CA GLN A 171 -10.71 0.62 1.43
C GLN A 171 -10.19 2.05 1.48
N ILE A 172 -9.81 2.64 0.35
CA ILE A 172 -9.18 3.95 0.32
C ILE A 172 -10.06 5.02 0.98
N TYR A 173 -9.46 5.82 1.87
CA TYR A 173 -10.13 6.97 2.47
C TYR A 173 -10.20 8.13 1.48
N LEU A 174 -11.39 8.60 1.20
CA LEU A 174 -11.66 9.65 0.22
C LEU A 174 -12.27 10.93 0.84
N GLY A 175 -12.10 11.08 2.16
CA GLY A 175 -12.57 12.28 2.86
C GLY A 175 -13.95 12.12 3.49
N SER A 176 -14.31 13.05 4.38
CA SER A 176 -15.64 13.13 5.03
C SER A 176 -16.13 11.81 5.65
N GLY A 177 -15.23 11.03 6.25
CA GLY A 177 -15.55 9.72 6.83
C GLY A 177 -15.93 8.64 5.81
N THR A 178 -15.61 8.85 4.52
CA THR A 178 -16.02 8.00 3.42
C THR A 178 -14.85 7.11 2.98
N TYR A 179 -15.11 5.81 2.93
CA TYR A 179 -14.14 4.80 2.53
C TYR A 179 -14.63 4.02 1.31
N GLY A 180 -13.77 3.92 0.30
CA GLY A 180 -14.03 3.25 -0.95
C GLY A 180 -14.79 4.10 -1.97
N VAL A 181 -14.60 3.73 -3.25
CA VAL A 181 -15.07 4.52 -4.40
C VAL A 181 -16.59 4.55 -4.53
N ALA A 182 -17.29 3.46 -4.20
CA ALA A 182 -18.76 3.41 -4.28
C ALA A 182 -19.40 4.31 -3.21
N ALA A 183 -18.87 4.31 -1.97
CA ALA A 183 -19.34 5.21 -0.93
C ALA A 183 -19.04 6.67 -1.28
N ALA A 184 -17.88 6.95 -1.88
CA ALA A 184 -17.52 8.30 -2.34
C ALA A 184 -18.43 8.79 -3.46
N SER A 185 -18.75 7.95 -4.45
CA SER A 185 -19.70 8.28 -5.52
C SER A 185 -21.06 8.69 -4.94
N ASN A 186 -21.58 7.88 -4.04
CA ASN A 186 -22.85 8.18 -3.38
C ASN A 186 -22.78 9.46 -2.52
N ARG A 187 -21.70 9.63 -1.75
CA ARG A 187 -21.54 10.77 -0.85
C ARG A 187 -21.44 12.10 -1.58
N TYR A 188 -20.59 12.15 -2.59
CA TYR A 188 -20.23 13.41 -3.28
C TYR A 188 -21.13 13.71 -4.48
N PHE A 189 -21.55 12.68 -5.22
CA PHE A 189 -22.30 12.86 -6.47
C PHE A 189 -23.75 12.40 -6.39
N LYS A 190 -24.17 11.76 -5.27
CA LYS A 190 -25.51 11.17 -5.12
C LYS A 190 -25.86 10.16 -6.20
N LYS A 191 -24.86 9.44 -6.68
CA LYS A 191 -24.98 8.42 -7.74
C LYS A 191 -24.32 7.12 -7.29
N SER A 192 -24.86 5.99 -7.74
CA SER A 192 -24.13 4.72 -7.78
C SER A 192 -22.95 4.82 -8.77
N LEU A 193 -21.98 3.92 -8.64
CA LEU A 193 -20.94 3.74 -9.68
C LEU A 193 -21.54 3.10 -10.91
#